data_9ed09e62c000b3e207b366844a3f8e9e
#
_entry.id   9ed09e62c000b3e207b366844a3f8e9e
#
_cell.length_a   1.000
_cell.length_b   1.000
_cell.length_c   1.000
_cell.angle_alpha   90.00
_cell.angle_beta   90.00
_cell.angle_gamma   90.00
#
_symmetry.space_group_name_H-M   'P 1'
#
loop_
_entity.id
_entity.type
_entity.pdbx_description
1 polymer ?
#
loop_
_entity_poly.entity_id
_entity_poly.type
_entity_poly.pdbx_seq_one_letter_code
_entity_poly.pdbx_strand_id
1 'polypeptide(L)'
;MQLSFPIIDPHIRQWDPYHTPHAAALAVKLFGKHPRLLDRMVRLLNPKPIIETIGLTEHITAPYLPTHYKQDIAHYQVEQVVHIEAGWHEHKGTGVVNETRFVAGLPFQAHDLALGAIVATADPRRKDFKKLLQLHQEVSPKFRGIRKMASVHPDKGVHAWADEPHLYLNKKFLKGFEHLAKAGLSFDAWVYSTQISDV
;
A
#
# COMPACT_ATOMS: atom_id res chain seq x y z
N MET A 1 -30.28 -5.97 0.04
CA MET A 1 -30.65 -4.66 -0.55
C MET A 1 -29.64 -4.37 -1.65
N GLN A 2 -30.05 -4.32 -2.90
CA GLN A 2 -29.15 -4.01 -4.02
C GLN A 2 -29.11 -2.48 -4.17
N LEU A 3 -27.92 -1.91 -4.17
CA LEU A 3 -27.76 -0.46 -4.40
C LEU A 3 -28.09 -0.18 -5.88
N SER A 4 -28.80 0.91 -6.13
CA SER A 4 -29.22 1.32 -7.48
C SER A 4 -28.22 2.27 -8.18
N PHE A 5 -27.05 2.50 -7.58
CA PHE A 5 -26.01 3.39 -8.09
C PHE A 5 -24.66 2.67 -8.13
N PRO A 6 -23.77 3.07 -9.05
CA PRO A 6 -22.43 2.52 -9.13
C PRO A 6 -21.58 2.92 -7.91
N ILE A 7 -20.68 2.04 -7.54
CA ILE A 7 -19.76 2.24 -6.40
C ILE A 7 -18.37 2.49 -6.96
N ILE A 8 -17.68 3.47 -6.38
CA ILE A 8 -16.24 3.63 -6.49
C ILE A 8 -15.65 3.20 -5.15
N ASP A 9 -14.83 2.15 -5.13
CA ASP A 9 -14.10 1.79 -3.92
C ASP A 9 -12.80 2.60 -3.85
N PRO A 10 -12.68 3.55 -2.91
CA PRO A 10 -11.54 4.46 -2.84
C PRO A 10 -10.30 3.83 -2.21
N HIS A 11 -10.35 2.59 -1.74
CA HIS A 11 -9.24 2.00 -0.98
C HIS A 11 -9.19 0.49 -1.10
N ILE A 12 -8.59 0.01 -2.18
CA ILE A 12 -8.18 -1.39 -2.28
C ILE A 12 -6.66 -1.52 -2.26
N ARG A 13 -6.20 -2.72 -1.98
CA ARG A 13 -4.79 -3.09 -2.13
C ARG A 13 -4.69 -4.36 -2.97
N GLN A 14 -3.69 -4.40 -3.86
CA GLN A 14 -3.41 -5.55 -4.71
C GLN A 14 -1.98 -5.99 -4.49
N TRP A 15 -1.76 -7.26 -4.20
CA TRP A 15 -0.43 -7.83 -3.98
C TRP A 15 -0.39 -9.30 -4.38
N ASP A 16 0.82 -9.78 -4.66
CA ASP A 16 1.10 -11.19 -4.90
C ASP A 16 2.42 -11.58 -4.21
N PRO A 17 2.39 -12.17 -3.01
CA PRO A 17 3.60 -12.49 -2.26
C PRO A 17 4.45 -13.60 -2.92
N TYR A 18 3.92 -14.30 -3.92
CA TYR A 18 4.70 -15.28 -4.68
C TYR A 18 5.57 -14.65 -5.77
N HIS A 19 5.12 -13.55 -6.39
CA HIS A 19 5.75 -12.98 -7.57
C HIS A 19 6.25 -11.55 -7.38
N THR A 20 5.89 -10.89 -6.26
CA THR A 20 6.30 -9.51 -5.96
C THR A 20 7.12 -9.42 -4.67
N PRO A 21 7.97 -8.38 -4.51
CA PRO A 21 8.76 -8.18 -3.29
C PRO A 21 7.87 -7.61 -2.16
N HIS A 22 7.01 -8.45 -1.61
CA HIS A 22 6.13 -8.13 -0.51
C HIS A 22 6.71 -8.61 0.84
N ALA A 23 6.24 -8.08 1.96
CA ALA A 23 6.72 -8.43 3.31
C ALA A 23 6.75 -9.94 3.59
N ALA A 24 5.71 -10.66 3.18
CA ALA A 24 5.58 -12.10 3.37
C ALA A 24 6.28 -12.95 2.29
N ALA A 25 6.83 -12.34 1.21
CA ALA A 25 7.25 -13.06 0.01
C ALA A 25 8.26 -14.19 0.28
N LEU A 26 9.25 -13.97 1.15
CA LEU A 26 10.24 -15.01 1.48
C LEU A 26 9.61 -16.18 2.22
N ALA A 27 8.80 -15.90 3.24
CA ALA A 27 8.11 -16.93 4.01
C ALA A 27 7.14 -17.74 3.13
N VAL A 28 6.41 -17.06 2.26
CA VAL A 28 5.49 -17.69 1.30
C VAL A 28 6.23 -18.58 0.30
N LYS A 29 7.35 -18.14 -0.26
CA LYS A 29 8.17 -18.96 -1.17
C LYS A 29 8.72 -20.22 -0.51
N LEU A 30 9.08 -20.14 0.77
CA LEU A 30 9.65 -21.27 1.51
C LEU A 30 8.58 -22.22 2.07
N PHE A 31 7.48 -21.69 2.56
CA PHE A 31 6.51 -22.44 3.38
C PHE A 31 5.06 -22.39 2.83
N GLY A 32 4.81 -21.74 1.68
CA GLY A 32 3.46 -21.53 1.15
C GLY A 32 2.67 -22.80 0.88
N LYS A 33 3.34 -23.95 0.65
CA LYS A 33 2.70 -25.27 0.53
C LYS A 33 2.22 -25.85 1.85
N HIS A 34 2.61 -25.26 2.99
CA HIS A 34 2.30 -25.71 4.34
C HIS A 34 1.69 -24.58 5.17
N PRO A 35 0.39 -24.25 5.00
CA PRO A 35 -0.24 -23.04 5.58
C PRO A 35 -0.08 -22.93 7.11
N ARG A 36 -0.21 -24.05 7.83
CA ARG A 36 -0.03 -24.06 9.30
C ARG A 36 1.39 -23.74 9.73
N LEU A 37 2.39 -24.23 8.98
CA LEU A 37 3.80 -23.94 9.25
C LEU A 37 4.11 -22.48 8.89
N LEU A 38 3.57 -21.98 7.76
CA LEU A 38 3.71 -20.59 7.34
C LEU A 38 3.15 -19.65 8.40
N ASP A 39 1.91 -19.86 8.90
CA ASP A 39 1.31 -19.05 9.96
C ASP A 39 2.20 -19.04 11.22
N ARG A 40 2.63 -20.22 11.65
CA ARG A 40 3.53 -20.35 12.83
C ARG A 40 4.83 -19.58 12.64
N MET A 41 5.45 -19.66 11.45
CA MET A 41 6.70 -18.96 11.15
C MET A 41 6.50 -17.44 11.07
N VAL A 42 5.42 -16.97 10.46
CA VAL A 42 5.10 -15.54 10.41
C VAL A 42 4.90 -14.99 11.82
N ARG A 43 4.16 -15.68 12.67
CA ARG A 43 3.94 -15.27 14.07
C ARG A 43 5.20 -15.31 14.92
N LEU A 44 6.09 -16.28 14.68
CA LEU A 44 7.35 -16.40 15.42
C LEU A 44 8.38 -15.33 15.03
N LEU A 45 8.41 -14.97 13.74
CA LEU A 45 9.42 -14.06 13.19
C LEU A 45 9.04 -12.59 13.29
N ASN A 46 7.78 -12.27 13.61
CA ASN A 46 7.33 -10.89 13.70
C ASN A 46 7.01 -10.49 15.15
N PRO A 47 7.29 -9.23 15.53
CA PRO A 47 6.92 -8.70 16.84
C PRO A 47 5.41 -8.80 17.10
N LYS A 48 5.04 -9.06 18.35
CA LYS A 48 3.64 -9.19 18.77
C LYS A 48 2.75 -8.02 18.32
N PRO A 49 3.16 -6.72 18.41
CA PRO A 49 2.34 -5.62 17.93
C PRO A 49 2.03 -5.67 16.43
N ILE A 50 2.96 -6.18 15.61
CA ILE A 50 2.71 -6.38 14.17
C ILE A 50 1.64 -7.45 13.97
N ILE A 51 1.76 -8.59 14.66
CA ILE A 51 0.79 -9.69 14.54
C ILE A 51 -0.59 -9.26 15.01
N GLU A 52 -0.69 -8.49 16.09
CA GLU A 52 -1.96 -7.94 16.57
C GLU A 52 -2.60 -6.95 15.59
N THR A 53 -1.77 -6.18 14.87
CA THR A 53 -2.25 -5.25 13.82
C THR A 53 -2.72 -5.99 12.57
N ILE A 54 -2.01 -7.06 12.16
CA ILE A 54 -2.33 -7.85 10.96
C ILE A 54 -3.54 -8.75 11.20
N GLY A 55 -3.65 -9.33 12.41
CA GLY A 55 -4.67 -10.31 12.74
C GLY A 55 -4.41 -11.68 12.11
N LEU A 56 -5.20 -12.05 11.11
CA LEU A 56 -5.05 -13.32 10.39
C LEU A 56 -3.92 -13.22 9.36
N THR A 57 -2.90 -14.06 9.51
CA THR A 57 -1.71 -14.01 8.64
C THR A 57 -1.99 -14.44 7.20
N GLU A 58 -3.06 -15.20 6.96
CA GLU A 58 -3.49 -15.59 5.63
C GLU A 58 -3.80 -14.40 4.74
N HIS A 59 -4.28 -13.29 5.30
CA HIS A 59 -4.55 -12.07 4.55
C HIS A 59 -3.31 -11.43 3.92
N ILE A 60 -2.11 -11.69 4.44
CA ILE A 60 -0.86 -11.16 3.88
C ILE A 60 -0.03 -12.21 3.15
N THR A 61 -0.33 -13.49 3.36
CA THR A 61 0.42 -14.61 2.76
C THR A 61 -0.26 -15.17 1.51
N ALA A 62 -1.52 -14.87 1.28
CA ALA A 62 -2.23 -15.17 0.04
C ALA A 62 -2.19 -13.99 -0.94
N PRO A 63 -2.20 -14.23 -2.26
CA PRO A 63 -2.35 -13.16 -3.24
C PRO A 63 -3.75 -12.53 -3.14
N TYR A 64 -3.81 -11.20 -3.34
CA TYR A 64 -5.07 -10.50 -3.46
C TYR A 64 -5.07 -9.66 -4.75
N LEU A 65 -5.69 -10.19 -5.78
CA LEU A 65 -5.69 -9.70 -7.16
C LEU A 65 -7.12 -9.34 -7.61
N PRO A 66 -7.34 -8.71 -8.77
CA PRO A 66 -8.69 -8.30 -9.22
C PRO A 66 -9.71 -9.44 -9.19
N THR A 67 -9.29 -10.68 -9.49
CA THR A 67 -10.19 -11.85 -9.40
C THR A 67 -10.68 -12.12 -7.98
N HIS A 68 -9.81 -11.97 -6.96
CA HIS A 68 -10.19 -12.16 -5.56
C HIS A 68 -11.11 -11.03 -5.08
N TYR A 69 -10.77 -9.79 -5.44
CA TYR A 69 -11.61 -8.63 -5.15
C TYR A 69 -13.02 -8.79 -5.76
N LYS A 70 -13.10 -9.25 -7.01
CA LYS A 70 -14.40 -9.50 -7.66
C LYS A 70 -15.23 -10.55 -6.94
N GLN A 71 -14.61 -11.57 -6.36
CA GLN A 71 -15.30 -12.58 -5.54
C GLN A 71 -15.83 -11.96 -4.24
N ASP A 72 -15.05 -11.10 -3.58
CA ASP A 72 -15.42 -10.50 -2.31
C ASP A 72 -16.57 -9.49 -2.43
N ILE A 73 -16.60 -8.68 -3.49
CA ILE A 73 -17.70 -7.74 -3.73
C ILE A 73 -19.01 -8.41 -4.13
N ALA A 74 -18.95 -9.69 -4.53
CA ALA A 74 -20.11 -10.51 -4.86
C ALA A 74 -21.13 -9.81 -5.80
N HIS A 75 -22.26 -9.36 -5.26
CA HIS A 75 -23.36 -8.71 -6.00
C HIS A 75 -23.30 -7.18 -6.03
N TYR A 76 -22.30 -6.56 -5.40
CA TYR A 76 -22.17 -5.11 -5.44
C TYR A 76 -21.66 -4.63 -6.79
N GLN A 77 -22.24 -3.53 -7.28
CA GLN A 77 -21.84 -2.91 -8.55
C GLN A 77 -20.69 -1.94 -8.33
N VAL A 78 -19.49 -2.49 -8.12
CA VAL A 78 -18.26 -1.69 -8.05
C VAL A 78 -17.73 -1.49 -9.46
N GLU A 79 -17.71 -0.26 -9.96
CA GLU A 79 -17.24 0.09 -11.30
C GLU A 79 -15.76 0.48 -11.31
N GLN A 80 -15.34 1.18 -10.28
CA GLN A 80 -13.95 1.67 -10.18
C GLN A 80 -13.35 1.39 -8.82
N VAL A 81 -12.05 1.18 -8.82
CA VAL A 81 -11.26 0.96 -7.61
C VAL A 81 -10.04 1.88 -7.59
N VAL A 82 -9.66 2.32 -6.39
CA VAL A 82 -8.42 3.07 -6.17
C VAL A 82 -7.44 2.17 -5.43
N HIS A 83 -6.32 1.86 -6.08
CA HIS A 83 -5.24 1.14 -5.41
C HIS A 83 -4.46 2.07 -4.50
N ILE A 84 -4.31 1.68 -3.25
CA ILE A 84 -3.42 2.32 -2.28
C ILE A 84 -2.26 1.36 -2.02
N GLU A 85 -1.04 1.87 -1.98
CA GLU A 85 0.20 1.11 -1.77
C GLU A 85 0.04 -0.10 -0.81
N ALA A 86 0.63 -1.23 -1.15
CA ALA A 86 0.46 -2.50 -0.45
C ALA A 86 1.75 -3.04 0.21
N GLY A 87 2.67 -2.16 0.56
CA GLY A 87 3.91 -2.56 1.24
C GLY A 87 4.93 -3.20 0.31
N TRP A 88 5.24 -2.56 -0.80
CA TRP A 88 6.30 -2.98 -1.71
C TRP A 88 7.69 -2.83 -1.09
N HIS A 89 8.44 -3.94 -0.97
CA HIS A 89 9.70 -3.98 -0.22
C HIS A 89 10.96 -3.67 -1.04
N GLU A 90 10.84 -3.31 -2.31
CA GLU A 90 11.98 -2.86 -3.11
C GLU A 90 12.15 -1.33 -2.99
N HIS A 91 12.80 -0.87 -1.93
CA HIS A 91 12.96 0.57 -1.66
C HIS A 91 14.24 1.18 -2.24
N LYS A 92 15.17 0.38 -2.76
CA LYS A 92 16.43 0.88 -3.33
C LYS A 92 16.22 1.52 -4.70
N GLY A 93 16.91 2.62 -4.96
CA GLY A 93 16.82 3.33 -6.23
C GLY A 93 15.39 3.68 -6.61
N THR A 94 14.95 3.25 -7.78
CA THR A 94 13.59 3.48 -8.30
C THR A 94 12.65 2.28 -8.10
N GLY A 95 13.05 1.30 -7.30
CA GLY A 95 12.32 0.04 -7.12
C GLY A 95 10.87 0.21 -6.67
N VAL A 96 10.57 1.25 -5.88
CA VAL A 96 9.19 1.56 -5.45
C VAL A 96 8.22 1.80 -6.62
N VAL A 97 8.73 2.23 -7.79
CA VAL A 97 7.91 2.46 -9.00
C VAL A 97 7.39 1.15 -9.58
N ASN A 98 8.03 0.03 -9.25
CA ASN A 98 7.62 -1.29 -9.75
C ASN A 98 6.26 -1.74 -9.21
N GLU A 99 5.84 -1.26 -8.02
CA GLU A 99 4.47 -1.48 -7.54
C GLU A 99 3.44 -0.84 -8.48
N THR A 100 3.66 0.42 -8.87
CA THR A 100 2.79 1.11 -9.83
C THR A 100 2.72 0.36 -11.17
N ARG A 101 3.85 -0.15 -11.65
CA ARG A 101 3.91 -0.95 -12.89
C ARG A 101 3.14 -2.26 -12.73
N PHE A 102 3.34 -2.97 -11.63
CA PHE A 102 2.62 -4.20 -11.33
C PHE A 102 1.11 -3.96 -11.32
N VAL A 103 0.65 -2.99 -10.56
CA VAL A 103 -0.80 -2.69 -10.42
C VAL A 103 -1.41 -2.21 -11.73
N ALA A 104 -0.71 -1.35 -12.48
CA ALA A 104 -1.18 -0.88 -13.78
C ALA A 104 -1.32 -2.01 -14.82
N GLY A 105 -0.54 -3.09 -14.66
CA GLY A 105 -0.58 -4.27 -15.53
C GLY A 105 -1.61 -5.33 -15.13
N LEU A 106 -2.30 -5.17 -14.00
CA LEU A 106 -3.30 -6.17 -13.56
C LEU A 106 -4.56 -6.13 -14.43
N PRO A 107 -5.20 -7.29 -14.66
CA PRO A 107 -6.32 -7.44 -15.58
C PRO A 107 -7.66 -7.01 -14.96
N PHE A 108 -7.77 -5.78 -14.47
CA PHE A 108 -9.02 -5.29 -13.88
C PHE A 108 -10.22 -5.39 -14.83
N GLN A 109 -10.02 -5.01 -16.09
CA GLN A 109 -11.10 -5.04 -17.11
C GLN A 109 -11.65 -6.44 -17.38
N ALA A 110 -10.81 -7.47 -17.25
CA ALA A 110 -11.26 -8.87 -17.40
C ALA A 110 -12.25 -9.31 -16.29
N HIS A 111 -12.39 -8.48 -15.25
CA HIS A 111 -13.28 -8.70 -14.11
C HIS A 111 -14.37 -7.62 -14.00
N ASP A 112 -14.66 -6.87 -15.07
CA ASP A 112 -15.62 -5.76 -15.10
C ASP A 112 -15.31 -4.68 -14.04
N LEU A 113 -14.03 -4.41 -13.82
CA LEU A 113 -13.53 -3.40 -12.90
C LEU A 113 -12.66 -2.40 -13.68
N ALA A 114 -12.73 -1.13 -13.32
CA ALA A 114 -11.80 -0.13 -13.80
C ALA A 114 -10.82 0.28 -12.70
N LEU A 115 -9.51 0.24 -12.99
CA LEU A 115 -8.53 0.91 -12.15
C LEU A 115 -8.69 2.43 -12.33
N GLY A 116 -9.27 3.10 -11.33
CA GLY A 116 -9.54 4.54 -11.36
C GLY A 116 -8.30 5.36 -11.04
N ALA A 117 -7.58 4.99 -9.97
CA ALA A 117 -6.37 5.69 -9.53
C ALA A 117 -5.39 4.75 -8.82
N ILE A 118 -4.14 5.21 -8.75
CA ILE A 118 -3.06 4.59 -7.96
C ILE A 118 -2.49 5.66 -7.01
N VAL A 119 -2.49 5.37 -5.72
CA VAL A 119 -1.75 6.07 -4.69
C VAL A 119 -0.57 5.18 -4.30
N ALA A 120 0.62 5.54 -4.76
CA ALA A 120 1.83 4.73 -4.60
C ALA A 120 2.58 5.08 -3.31
N THR A 121 3.64 4.33 -3.00
CA THR A 121 4.56 4.70 -1.91
C THR A 121 5.75 5.49 -2.43
N ALA A 122 6.11 6.57 -1.73
CA ALA A 122 7.38 7.25 -1.89
C ALA A 122 7.70 8.07 -0.62
N ASP A 123 8.98 8.27 -0.34
CA ASP A 123 9.40 9.07 0.81
C ASP A 123 9.83 10.47 0.36
N PRO A 124 9.10 11.53 0.73
CA PRO A 124 9.42 12.91 0.37
C PRO A 124 10.81 13.39 0.83
N ARG A 125 11.41 12.75 1.85
CA ARG A 125 12.75 13.09 2.33
C ARG A 125 13.88 12.70 1.36
N ARG A 126 13.59 11.87 0.36
CA ARG A 126 14.58 11.40 -0.62
C ARG A 126 15.04 12.52 -1.54
N LYS A 127 16.33 12.56 -1.84
CA LYS A 127 16.92 13.53 -2.78
C LYS A 127 16.38 13.40 -4.21
N ASP A 128 16.00 12.18 -4.60
CA ASP A 128 15.47 11.85 -5.91
C ASP A 128 13.93 11.81 -5.95
N PHE A 129 13.24 12.32 -4.93
CA PHE A 129 11.79 12.25 -4.79
C PHE A 129 11.04 12.82 -6.01
N LYS A 130 11.46 14.00 -6.50
CA LYS A 130 10.87 14.59 -7.72
C LYS A 130 10.97 13.65 -8.93
N LYS A 131 12.12 12.97 -9.10
CA LYS A 131 12.31 11.98 -10.17
C LYS A 131 11.40 10.77 -9.97
N LEU A 132 11.19 10.32 -8.73
CA LEU A 132 10.27 9.21 -8.46
C LEU A 132 8.83 9.56 -8.85
N LEU A 133 8.36 10.77 -8.54
CA LEU A 133 7.02 11.21 -8.97
C LEU A 133 6.86 11.17 -10.49
N GLN A 134 7.86 11.66 -11.23
CA GLN A 134 7.88 11.62 -12.68
C GLN A 134 7.81 10.18 -13.21
N LEU A 135 8.63 9.28 -12.65
CA LEU A 135 8.63 7.87 -13.05
C LEU A 135 7.30 7.16 -12.78
N HIS A 136 6.63 7.46 -11.67
CA HIS A 136 5.29 6.94 -11.41
C HIS A 136 4.29 7.43 -12.47
N GLN A 137 4.35 8.73 -12.84
CA GLN A 137 3.49 9.32 -13.87
C GLN A 137 3.76 8.72 -15.27
N GLU A 138 5.04 8.47 -15.61
CA GLU A 138 5.44 7.82 -16.86
C GLU A 138 4.95 6.37 -16.95
N VAL A 139 4.98 5.65 -15.81
CA VAL A 139 4.55 4.25 -15.75
C VAL A 139 3.02 4.11 -15.88
N SER A 140 2.26 5.02 -15.29
CA SER A 140 0.81 4.92 -15.35
C SER A 140 0.10 6.29 -15.32
N PRO A 141 -0.78 6.55 -16.30
CA PRO A 141 -1.64 7.74 -16.28
C PRO A 141 -2.69 7.69 -15.15
N LYS A 142 -2.79 6.58 -14.43
CA LYS A 142 -3.66 6.41 -13.27
C LYS A 142 -3.00 6.82 -11.94
N PHE A 143 -1.70 7.13 -11.95
CA PHE A 143 -1.02 7.64 -10.76
C PHE A 143 -1.60 9.02 -10.38
N ARG A 144 -2.02 9.16 -9.12
CA ARG A 144 -2.67 10.39 -8.61
C ARG A 144 -2.01 10.94 -7.36
N GLY A 145 -1.18 10.16 -6.67
CA GLY A 145 -0.58 10.62 -5.44
C GLY A 145 0.25 9.56 -4.75
N ILE A 146 0.69 9.90 -3.57
CA ILE A 146 1.47 8.99 -2.73
C ILE A 146 0.89 8.88 -1.33
N ARG A 147 1.21 7.75 -0.68
CA ARG A 147 1.13 7.56 0.76
C ARG A 147 2.53 7.43 1.35
N LYS A 148 2.74 8.03 2.51
CA LYS A 148 3.87 7.73 3.38
C LYS A 148 3.35 7.61 4.80
N MET A 149 3.43 6.41 5.37
CA MET A 149 3.01 6.18 6.75
C MET A 149 3.91 6.93 7.72
N ALA A 150 3.31 7.63 8.69
CA ALA A 150 4.01 8.39 9.72
C ALA A 150 3.58 8.01 11.14
N SER A 151 2.85 6.91 11.28
CA SER A 151 2.29 6.49 12.56
C SER A 151 3.39 6.03 13.52
N VAL A 152 3.55 6.76 14.62
CA VAL A 152 4.37 6.42 15.79
C VAL A 152 3.55 6.69 17.04
N HIS A 153 3.45 5.72 17.94
CA HIS A 153 2.70 5.88 19.18
C HIS A 153 3.63 5.96 20.38
N PRO A 154 3.31 6.76 21.44
CA PRO A 154 4.11 6.82 22.67
C PRO A 154 4.20 5.47 23.40
N ASP A 155 3.13 4.68 23.35
CA ASP A 155 3.11 3.32 23.89
C ASP A 155 3.91 2.38 22.97
N LYS A 156 4.96 1.77 23.53
CA LYS A 156 5.83 0.81 22.83
C LYS A 156 5.12 -0.51 22.46
N GLY A 157 3.98 -0.79 23.04
CA GLY A 157 3.12 -1.92 22.68
C GLY A 157 2.39 -1.70 21.35
N VAL A 158 2.35 -0.47 20.84
CA VAL A 158 1.75 -0.13 19.55
C VAL A 158 2.82 -0.10 18.47
N HIS A 159 2.55 -0.74 17.32
CA HIS A 159 3.53 -0.82 16.24
C HIS A 159 3.79 0.55 15.60
N ALA A 160 5.06 0.91 15.46
CA ALA A 160 5.47 2.11 14.73
C ALA A 160 5.66 1.80 13.23
N TRP A 161 5.00 2.56 12.35
CA TRP A 161 5.11 2.45 10.90
C TRP A 161 6.10 3.44 10.29
N ALA A 162 6.61 4.36 11.09
CA ALA A 162 7.64 5.31 10.69
C ALA A 162 8.90 5.16 11.52
N ASP A 163 9.99 5.63 10.97
CA ASP A 163 11.34 5.60 11.57
C ASP A 163 11.57 6.77 12.54
N GLU A 164 10.70 7.79 12.53
CA GLU A 164 10.77 8.93 13.43
C GLU A 164 9.37 9.44 13.80
N PRO A 165 9.16 9.95 15.04
CA PRO A 165 7.96 10.65 15.39
C PRO A 165 7.87 11.99 14.65
N HIS A 166 6.66 12.50 14.46
CA HIS A 166 6.41 13.79 13.79
C HIS A 166 7.01 13.89 12.38
N LEU A 167 7.02 12.78 11.64
CA LEU A 167 7.61 12.70 10.30
C LEU A 167 7.11 13.80 9.36
N TYR A 168 5.82 14.14 9.42
CA TYR A 168 5.25 15.16 8.53
C TYR A 168 5.71 16.59 8.86
N LEU A 169 6.26 16.82 10.04
CA LEU A 169 6.88 18.10 10.44
C LEU A 169 8.39 18.16 10.11
N ASN A 170 8.97 17.06 9.62
CA ASN A 170 10.37 17.02 9.24
C ASN A 170 10.66 17.97 8.07
N LYS A 171 11.66 18.85 8.19
CA LYS A 171 12.01 19.87 7.18
C LYS A 171 12.32 19.28 5.80
N LYS A 172 12.94 18.09 5.72
CA LYS A 172 13.21 17.43 4.45
C LYS A 172 11.91 16.87 3.84
N PHE A 173 11.03 16.36 4.69
CA PHE A 173 9.72 15.89 4.27
C PHE A 173 8.90 17.04 3.67
N LEU A 174 8.78 18.16 4.37
CA LEU A 174 8.05 19.35 3.90
C LEU A 174 8.61 19.89 2.58
N LYS A 175 9.96 19.95 2.45
CA LYS A 175 10.60 20.34 1.19
C LYS A 175 10.27 19.40 0.03
N GLY A 176 10.23 18.09 0.29
CA GLY A 176 9.80 17.12 -0.73
C GLY A 176 8.32 17.27 -1.05
N PHE A 177 7.48 17.46 -0.04
CA PHE A 177 6.04 17.65 -0.18
C PHE A 177 5.68 18.81 -1.13
N GLU A 178 6.49 19.90 -1.16
CA GLU A 178 6.32 20.96 -2.14
C GLU A 178 6.36 20.47 -3.61
N HIS A 179 7.18 19.45 -3.90
CA HIS A 179 7.22 18.87 -5.26
C HIS A 179 5.92 18.13 -5.58
N LEU A 180 5.35 17.44 -4.60
CA LEU A 180 4.06 16.76 -4.76
C LEU A 180 2.94 17.77 -5.04
N ALA A 181 2.86 18.83 -4.21
CA ALA A 181 1.88 19.90 -4.37
C ALA A 181 2.01 20.63 -5.72
N LYS A 182 3.23 20.99 -6.14
CA LYS A 182 3.49 21.60 -7.45
C LYS A 182 3.11 20.70 -8.62
N ALA A 183 3.15 19.38 -8.44
CA ALA A 183 2.73 18.41 -9.45
C ALA A 183 1.20 18.18 -9.46
N GLY A 184 0.44 18.81 -8.57
CA GLY A 184 -1.01 18.61 -8.44
C GLY A 184 -1.40 17.20 -8.00
N LEU A 185 -0.50 16.51 -7.28
CA LEU A 185 -0.70 15.14 -6.80
C LEU A 185 -1.24 15.13 -5.37
N SER A 186 -2.05 14.14 -5.06
CA SER A 186 -2.62 13.96 -3.73
C SER A 186 -1.61 13.33 -2.76
N PHE A 187 -1.84 13.58 -1.47
CA PHE A 187 -1.13 12.93 -0.38
C PHE A 187 -2.12 12.22 0.53
N ASP A 188 -1.89 10.93 0.75
CA ASP A 188 -2.67 10.11 1.66
C ASP A 188 -1.93 10.04 3.01
N ALA A 189 -2.43 10.78 4.00
CA ALA A 189 -1.84 10.83 5.33
C ALA A 189 -2.25 9.61 6.16
N TRP A 190 -1.27 8.96 6.76
CA TRP A 190 -1.49 7.85 7.69
C TRP A 190 -0.77 8.12 9.00
N VAL A 191 -1.54 8.44 10.02
CA VAL A 191 -1.10 8.73 11.39
C VAL A 191 -1.98 8.05 12.41
N TYR A 192 -1.49 7.91 13.64
CA TYR A 192 -2.37 7.60 14.77
C TYR A 192 -3.13 8.85 15.22
N SER A 193 -4.26 8.67 15.92
CA SER A 193 -5.08 9.78 16.43
C SER A 193 -4.30 10.78 17.29
N THR A 194 -3.27 10.31 17.99
CA THR A 194 -2.36 11.14 18.79
C THR A 194 -1.48 12.08 17.96
N GLN A 195 -1.44 11.91 16.64
CA GLN A 195 -0.60 12.66 15.71
C GLN A 195 -1.41 13.49 14.70
N ILE A 196 -2.73 13.65 14.89
CA ILE A 196 -3.58 14.44 13.97
C ILE A 196 -3.07 15.88 13.85
N SER A 197 -2.48 16.43 14.90
CA SER A 197 -1.87 17.77 14.86
C SER A 197 -0.67 17.92 13.92
N ASP A 198 -0.08 16.81 13.44
CA ASP A 198 1.04 16.81 12.50
C ASP A 198 0.58 16.94 11.03
N VAL A 199 -0.73 16.84 10.78
CA VAL A 199 -1.36 16.87 9.44
C VAL A 199 -1.97 18.23 9.17
#